data_bbb0ac703e7c27c68ca37f6642c2635e
#
_entry.id   bbb0ac703e7c27c68ca37f6642c2635e
#
_cell.length_a   1.000
_cell.length_b   1.000
_cell.length_c   1.000
_cell.angle_alpha   90.00
_cell.angle_beta   90.00
_cell.angle_gamma   90.00
#
_symmetry.space_group_name_H-M   'P 1'
#
loop_
_entity.id
_entity.type
_entity.pdbx_description
1 polymer ?
#
loop_
_entity_poly.entity_id
_entity_poly.type
_entity_poly.pdbx_seq_one_letter_code
_entity_poly.pdbx_strand_id
1 'polypeptide(L)'
;MKVQPFHLAIPVYDLKSCRKFYGETLGCGEGRSSDHWVDFNFFGHQLVIHYKPKEEIAGEHSNPVDDKEVPVPHFGVVLEWKVFQEFSKLLASKNIDFIIEPYIRFEGQVGEQATMFFKDPCGNALEFKSFKNMDQLFAS
;
A
#
# COMPACT_ATOMS: atom_id res chain seq x y z
N MET A 1 -15.83 -16.42 14.61
CA MET A 1 -16.20 -15.70 13.37
C MET A 1 -15.19 -16.05 12.28
N LYS A 2 -15.69 -16.41 11.12
CA LYS A 2 -14.84 -16.69 9.96
C LYS A 2 -15.00 -15.53 8.97
N VAL A 3 -13.91 -14.80 8.72
CA VAL A 3 -13.94 -13.62 7.85
C VAL A 3 -13.37 -13.95 6.46
N GLN A 4 -13.83 -13.20 5.48
CA GLN A 4 -13.33 -13.23 4.12
C GLN A 4 -12.31 -12.08 3.91
N PRO A 5 -11.74 -11.94 2.71
CA PRO A 5 -10.81 -10.85 2.43
C PRO A 5 -11.36 -9.47 2.79
N PHE A 6 -10.48 -8.61 3.27
CA PHE A 6 -10.80 -7.22 3.57
C PHE A 6 -11.19 -6.48 2.28
N HIS A 7 -12.11 -5.52 2.41
CA HIS A 7 -12.57 -4.68 1.30
C HIS A 7 -12.27 -3.22 1.58
N LEU A 8 -11.67 -2.52 0.60
CA LEU A 8 -11.35 -1.10 0.68
C LEU A 8 -11.69 -0.43 -0.64
N ALA A 9 -12.34 0.73 -0.59
CA ALA A 9 -12.58 1.58 -1.75
C ALA A 9 -11.83 2.90 -1.57
N ILE A 10 -11.11 3.35 -2.61
CA ILE A 10 -10.34 4.59 -2.59
C ILE A 10 -10.68 5.46 -3.80
N PRO A 11 -10.62 6.79 -3.66
CA PRO A 11 -10.87 7.69 -4.79
C PRO A 11 -9.63 7.88 -5.65
N VAL A 12 -9.83 7.98 -6.97
CA VAL A 12 -8.77 8.31 -7.91
C VAL A 12 -9.33 9.30 -8.93
N TYR A 13 -8.53 10.28 -9.34
CA TYR A 13 -8.97 11.26 -10.35
C TYR A 13 -8.47 10.91 -11.76
N ASP A 14 -7.62 9.91 -11.88
CA ASP A 14 -7.13 9.39 -13.16
C ASP A 14 -7.22 7.87 -13.12
N LEU A 15 -8.37 7.36 -13.56
CA LEU A 15 -8.65 5.93 -13.50
C LEU A 15 -7.66 5.13 -14.34
N LYS A 16 -7.29 5.64 -15.52
CA LYS A 16 -6.41 4.94 -16.45
C LYS A 16 -5.01 4.73 -15.85
N SER A 17 -4.41 5.79 -15.29
CA SER A 17 -3.06 5.68 -14.72
C SER A 17 -3.05 4.82 -13.46
N CYS A 18 -4.08 4.90 -12.63
CA CYS A 18 -4.18 4.05 -11.43
C CYS A 18 -4.47 2.60 -11.79
N ARG A 19 -5.28 2.35 -12.82
CA ARG A 19 -5.50 0.99 -13.32
C ARG A 19 -4.18 0.34 -13.75
N LYS A 20 -3.34 1.08 -14.46
CA LYS A 20 -2.02 0.62 -14.85
C LYS A 20 -1.11 0.38 -13.64
N PHE A 21 -1.14 1.30 -12.68
CA PHE A 21 -0.32 1.19 -11.47
C PHE A 21 -0.65 -0.07 -10.67
N TYR A 22 -1.92 -0.27 -10.32
CA TYR A 22 -2.30 -1.44 -9.52
C TYR A 22 -2.18 -2.75 -10.33
N GLY A 23 -2.56 -2.73 -11.60
CA GLY A 23 -2.54 -3.93 -12.45
C GLY A 23 -1.16 -4.34 -12.92
N GLU A 24 -0.37 -3.39 -13.43
CA GLU A 24 0.94 -3.70 -14.02
C GLU A 24 2.09 -3.48 -13.04
N THR A 25 2.14 -2.34 -12.40
CA THR A 25 3.27 -2.02 -11.50
C THR A 25 3.24 -2.88 -10.25
N LEU A 26 2.10 -3.00 -9.58
CA LEU A 26 1.97 -3.85 -8.39
C LEU A 26 1.61 -5.30 -8.73
N GLY A 27 1.16 -5.57 -9.95
CA GLY A 27 0.85 -6.94 -10.37
C GLY A 27 -0.47 -7.51 -9.85
N CYS A 28 -1.43 -6.64 -9.49
CA CYS A 28 -2.72 -7.09 -8.99
C CYS A 28 -3.65 -7.51 -10.13
N GLY A 29 -4.30 -8.67 -10.01
CA GLY A 29 -5.30 -9.11 -10.98
C GLY A 29 -6.57 -8.26 -10.89
N GLU A 30 -7.17 -7.96 -12.04
CA GLU A 30 -8.44 -7.25 -12.07
C GLU A 30 -9.62 -8.20 -11.89
N GLY A 31 -10.63 -7.72 -11.18
CA GLY A 31 -11.94 -8.35 -11.14
C GLY A 31 -12.89 -7.65 -12.11
N ARG A 32 -14.01 -7.13 -11.59
CA ARG A 32 -14.97 -6.41 -12.41
C ARG A 32 -14.59 -4.94 -12.55
N SER A 33 -15.17 -4.30 -13.55
CA SER A 33 -14.94 -2.87 -13.79
C SER A 33 -16.12 -2.21 -14.48
N SER A 34 -16.16 -0.90 -14.42
CA SER A 34 -17.06 -0.05 -15.21
C SER A 34 -16.23 1.14 -15.74
N ASP A 35 -16.91 2.12 -16.32
CA ASP A 35 -16.24 3.34 -16.76
C ASP A 35 -15.74 4.20 -15.58
N HIS A 36 -16.18 3.91 -14.35
CA HIS A 36 -15.94 4.75 -13.18
C HIS A 36 -15.20 4.03 -12.05
N TRP A 37 -15.03 2.72 -12.13
CA TRP A 37 -14.35 1.97 -11.07
C TRP A 37 -13.72 0.68 -11.59
N VAL A 38 -12.72 0.18 -10.86
CA VAL A 38 -12.06 -1.10 -11.15
C VAL A 38 -11.82 -1.84 -9.83
N ASP A 39 -12.20 -3.12 -9.78
CA ASP A 39 -11.88 -4.03 -8.68
C ASP A 39 -10.53 -4.68 -8.93
N PHE A 40 -9.73 -4.83 -7.88
CA PHE A 40 -8.47 -5.57 -7.91
C PHE A 40 -8.42 -6.62 -6.82
N ASN A 41 -7.77 -7.73 -7.14
CA ASN A 41 -7.28 -8.65 -6.13
C ASN A 41 -5.97 -8.07 -5.59
N PHE A 42 -6.07 -7.33 -4.49
CA PHE A 42 -4.93 -6.65 -3.87
C PHE A 42 -4.32 -7.58 -2.82
N PHE A 43 -3.40 -8.44 -3.26
CA PHE A 43 -2.71 -9.39 -2.38
C PHE A 43 -3.67 -10.25 -1.57
N GLY A 44 -4.76 -10.69 -2.20
CA GLY A 44 -5.80 -11.51 -1.56
C GLY A 44 -6.95 -10.74 -0.95
N HIS A 45 -6.90 -9.40 -0.97
CA HIS A 45 -7.98 -8.54 -0.48
C HIS A 45 -8.65 -7.82 -1.66
N GLN A 46 -9.84 -7.29 -1.45
CA GLN A 46 -10.54 -6.55 -2.49
C GLN A 46 -10.27 -5.05 -2.36
N LEU A 47 -9.62 -4.50 -3.38
CA LEU A 47 -9.42 -3.05 -3.50
C LEU A 47 -10.24 -2.54 -4.68
N VAL A 48 -11.01 -1.48 -4.48
CA VAL A 48 -11.75 -0.83 -5.55
C VAL A 48 -11.25 0.60 -5.70
N ILE A 49 -10.81 0.94 -6.91
CA ILE A 49 -10.51 2.34 -7.23
C ILE A 49 -11.73 2.94 -7.90
N HIS A 50 -12.22 4.08 -7.37
CA HIS A 50 -13.37 4.80 -7.87
C HIS A 50 -12.97 6.16 -8.42
N TYR A 51 -13.41 6.47 -9.63
CA TYR A 51 -13.18 7.80 -10.17
C TYR A 51 -13.95 8.85 -9.36
N LYS A 52 -13.24 9.91 -9.00
CA LYS A 52 -13.78 11.13 -8.40
C LYS A 52 -13.03 12.33 -8.99
N PRO A 53 -13.71 13.45 -9.26
CA PRO A 53 -13.00 14.67 -9.63
C PRO A 53 -11.95 15.04 -8.58
N LYS A 54 -10.81 15.56 -9.02
CA LYS A 54 -9.70 15.86 -8.12
C LYS A 54 -10.10 16.79 -6.97
N GLU A 55 -10.94 17.76 -7.23
CA GLU A 55 -11.42 18.74 -6.24
C GLU A 55 -12.30 18.12 -5.14
N GLU A 56 -12.82 16.90 -5.37
CA GLU A 56 -13.62 16.17 -4.39
C GLU A 56 -12.79 15.23 -3.52
N ILE A 57 -11.49 15.11 -3.79
CA ILE A 57 -10.60 14.22 -3.05
C ILE A 57 -9.93 15.01 -1.93
N ALA A 58 -9.93 14.46 -0.70
CA ALA A 58 -9.31 15.09 0.46
C ALA A 58 -7.82 15.34 0.24
N GLY A 59 -7.30 16.43 0.85
CA GLY A 59 -5.89 16.76 0.80
C GLY A 59 -5.01 15.81 1.62
N GLU A 60 -3.70 16.01 1.52
CA GLU A 60 -2.74 15.18 2.21
C GLU A 60 -2.58 15.60 3.67
N HIS A 61 -2.43 14.63 4.55
CA HIS A 61 -2.13 14.80 5.96
C HIS A 61 -1.01 13.83 6.35
N SER A 62 -0.23 14.19 7.37
CA SER A 62 0.84 13.33 7.85
C SER A 62 1.02 13.44 9.36
N ASN A 63 1.67 12.43 9.94
CA ASN A 63 2.06 12.40 11.35
C ASN A 63 3.54 12.02 11.45
N PRO A 64 4.28 12.57 12.44
CA PRO A 64 5.67 12.19 12.63
C PRO A 64 5.78 10.80 13.29
N VAL A 65 6.59 9.92 12.68
CA VAL A 65 6.94 8.60 13.21
C VAL A 65 8.42 8.36 12.88
N ASP A 66 9.25 8.03 13.87
CA ASP A 66 10.70 7.80 13.68
C ASP A 66 11.38 8.95 12.92
N ASP A 67 11.04 10.21 13.26
CA ASP A 67 11.52 11.42 12.59
C ASP A 67 11.17 11.52 11.09
N LYS A 68 10.14 10.75 10.66
CA LYS A 68 9.64 10.76 9.29
C LYS A 68 8.19 11.24 9.27
N GLU A 69 7.81 11.94 8.22
CA GLU A 69 6.42 12.34 8.00
C GLU A 69 5.67 11.19 7.33
N VAL A 70 4.86 10.51 8.11
CA VAL A 70 4.06 9.36 7.64
C VAL A 70 2.72 9.86 7.13
N PRO A 71 2.37 9.59 5.86
CA PRO A 71 1.08 10.02 5.32
C PRO A 71 -0.08 9.32 6.03
N VAL A 72 -1.17 10.05 6.25
CA VAL A 72 -2.41 9.53 6.83
C VAL A 72 -3.59 10.10 6.04
N PRO A 73 -4.51 9.28 5.48
CA PRO A 73 -4.51 7.82 5.57
C PRO A 73 -3.45 7.16 4.70
N HIS A 74 -3.19 5.90 4.98
CA HIS A 74 -2.44 5.02 4.11
C HIS A 74 -2.98 3.59 4.28
N PHE A 75 -2.68 2.73 3.33
CA PHE A 75 -3.11 1.34 3.38
C PHE A 75 -2.07 0.45 2.72
N GLY A 76 -2.16 -0.83 2.99
CA GLY A 76 -1.29 -1.84 2.41
C GLY A 76 -1.48 -3.17 3.12
N VAL A 77 -0.53 -4.07 2.93
CA VAL A 77 -0.58 -5.39 3.54
C VAL A 77 0.73 -5.69 4.26
N VAL A 78 0.65 -6.61 5.19
CA VAL A 78 1.82 -7.15 5.88
C VAL A 78 2.27 -8.38 5.10
N LEU A 79 3.54 -8.38 4.67
CA LEU A 79 4.13 -9.45 3.88
C LEU A 79 5.05 -10.29 4.76
N GLU A 80 5.33 -11.52 4.31
CA GLU A 80 6.40 -12.31 4.92
C GLU A 80 7.74 -11.60 4.71
N TRP A 81 8.69 -11.79 5.63
CA TRP A 81 9.97 -11.09 5.62
C TRP A 81 10.71 -11.20 4.28
N LYS A 82 10.83 -12.43 3.77
CA LYS A 82 11.50 -12.66 2.48
C LYS A 82 10.74 -12.04 1.32
N VAL A 83 9.42 -12.13 1.33
CA VAL A 83 8.55 -11.56 0.29
C VAL A 83 8.68 -10.04 0.27
N PHE A 84 8.72 -9.40 1.43
CA PHE A 84 8.95 -7.95 1.52
C PHE A 84 10.27 -7.56 0.84
N GLN A 85 11.36 -8.29 1.15
CA GLN A 85 12.66 -8.00 0.58
C GLN A 85 12.65 -8.10 -0.95
N GLU A 86 12.04 -9.15 -1.49
CA GLU A 86 11.92 -9.35 -2.93
C GLU A 86 11.05 -8.28 -3.58
N PHE A 87 9.92 -7.96 -2.96
CA PHE A 87 8.98 -6.98 -3.49
C PHE A 87 9.55 -5.56 -3.49
N SER A 88 10.26 -5.18 -2.43
CA SER A 88 10.90 -3.86 -2.35
C SER A 88 11.95 -3.68 -3.46
N LYS A 89 12.71 -4.71 -3.76
CA LYS A 89 13.69 -4.69 -4.86
C LYS A 89 13.00 -4.59 -6.22
N LEU A 90 11.91 -5.33 -6.41
CA LEU A 90 11.12 -5.26 -7.65
C LEU A 90 10.57 -3.85 -7.87
N LEU A 91 9.99 -3.24 -6.85
CA LEU A 91 9.46 -1.87 -6.94
C LEU A 91 10.57 -0.86 -7.25
N ALA A 92 11.72 -0.98 -6.62
CA ALA A 92 12.86 -0.12 -6.89
C ALA A 92 13.29 -0.23 -8.37
N SER A 93 13.26 -1.46 -8.93
CA SER A 93 13.59 -1.68 -10.35
C SER A 93 12.57 -1.08 -11.31
N LYS A 94 11.36 -0.78 -10.85
CA LYS A 94 10.29 -0.15 -11.63
C LYS A 94 10.25 1.37 -11.43
N ASN A 95 11.28 1.95 -10.86
CA ASN A 95 11.42 3.39 -10.63
C ASN A 95 10.28 3.96 -9.77
N ILE A 96 9.85 3.20 -8.77
CA ILE A 96 8.88 3.69 -7.78
C ILE A 96 9.52 4.84 -7.00
N ASP A 97 8.77 5.94 -6.88
CA ASP A 97 9.17 7.09 -6.09
C ASP A 97 8.72 6.87 -4.64
N PHE A 98 9.64 6.38 -3.80
CA PHE A 98 9.33 6.13 -2.40
C PHE A 98 9.19 7.43 -1.62
N ILE A 99 8.10 7.57 -0.86
CA ILE A 99 7.96 8.63 0.15
C ILE A 99 8.92 8.34 1.30
N ILE A 100 8.94 7.06 1.72
CA ILE A 100 9.85 6.53 2.73
C ILE A 100 10.44 5.25 2.13
N GLU A 101 11.75 5.27 1.88
CA GLU A 101 12.44 4.11 1.34
C GLU A 101 12.39 2.94 2.32
N PRO A 102 12.49 1.68 1.81
CA PRO A 102 12.49 0.52 2.69
C PRO A 102 13.52 0.65 3.81
N TYR A 103 13.10 0.49 5.06
CA TYR A 103 14.01 0.48 6.21
C TYR A 103 13.47 -0.41 7.32
N ILE A 104 14.35 -0.73 8.28
CA ILE A 104 14.03 -1.63 9.40
C ILE A 104 13.86 -0.79 10.66
N ARG A 105 12.75 -1.01 11.37
CA ARG A 105 12.46 -0.42 12.68
C ARG A 105 12.72 -1.45 13.76
N PHE A 106 13.15 -0.98 14.92
CA PHE A 106 13.39 -1.82 16.11
C PHE A 106 14.33 -3.00 15.85
N GLU A 107 15.35 -2.76 15.03
CA GLU A 107 16.31 -3.81 14.64
C GLU A 107 16.92 -4.47 15.89
N GLY A 108 16.86 -5.81 15.96
CA GLY A 108 17.35 -6.58 17.08
C GLY A 108 16.47 -6.54 18.33
N GLN A 109 15.28 -5.93 18.25
CA GLN A 109 14.37 -5.78 19.40
C GLN A 109 13.04 -6.45 19.11
N VAL A 110 12.18 -6.53 20.15
CA VAL A 110 10.80 -7.00 19.99
C VAL A 110 10.08 -6.04 19.06
N GLY A 111 9.35 -6.60 18.09
CA GLY A 111 8.64 -5.80 17.12
C GLY A 111 9.48 -5.39 15.92
N GLU A 112 10.67 -5.98 15.74
CA GLU A 112 11.51 -5.72 14.56
C GLU A 112 10.69 -5.88 13.30
N GLN A 113 10.64 -4.81 12.48
CA GLN A 113 9.79 -4.76 11.29
C GLN A 113 10.47 -3.95 10.19
N ALA A 114 10.09 -4.27 8.94
CA ALA A 114 10.48 -3.50 7.77
C ALA A 114 9.26 -2.78 7.24
N THR A 115 9.46 -1.59 6.67
CA THR A 115 8.37 -0.81 6.09
C THR A 115 8.88 0.00 4.90
N MET A 116 7.95 0.33 4.00
CA MET A 116 8.17 1.26 2.88
C MET A 116 6.86 1.95 2.54
N PHE A 117 6.96 3.20 2.09
CA PHE A 117 5.79 4.00 1.70
C PHE A 117 6.00 4.57 0.31
N PHE A 118 4.95 4.51 -0.50
CA PHE A 118 4.92 5.17 -1.81
C PHE A 118 3.49 5.56 -2.15
N LYS A 119 3.33 6.37 -3.21
CA LYS A 119 2.01 6.84 -3.64
C LYS A 119 1.61 6.22 -4.96
N ASP A 120 0.29 6.05 -5.16
CA ASP A 120 -0.24 5.79 -6.48
C ASP A 120 -0.23 7.10 -7.29
N PRO A 121 -0.53 7.07 -8.61
CA PRO A 121 -0.52 8.28 -9.44
C PRO A 121 -1.47 9.38 -9.00
N CYS A 122 -2.45 9.07 -8.16
CA CYS A 122 -3.43 10.04 -7.66
C CYS A 122 -3.16 10.49 -6.23
N GLY A 123 -2.01 10.10 -5.66
CA GLY A 123 -1.61 10.56 -4.34
C GLY A 123 -2.10 9.70 -3.18
N ASN A 124 -2.81 8.60 -3.42
CA ASN A 124 -3.13 7.67 -2.36
C ASN A 124 -1.84 7.02 -1.84
N ALA A 125 -1.64 7.03 -0.53
CA ALA A 125 -0.43 6.50 0.08
C ALA A 125 -0.58 5.03 0.43
N LEU A 126 0.44 4.25 0.12
CA LEU A 126 0.50 2.83 0.45
C LEU A 126 1.67 2.58 1.40
N GLU A 127 1.46 1.69 2.34
CA GLU A 127 2.51 1.13 3.19
C GLU A 127 2.52 -0.37 3.03
N PHE A 128 3.68 -0.94 2.71
CA PHE A 128 3.91 -2.38 2.84
C PHE A 128 4.86 -2.58 3.99
N LYS A 129 4.58 -3.56 4.81
CA LYS A 129 5.40 -3.83 5.98
C LYS A 129 5.57 -5.33 6.20
N SER A 130 6.54 -5.68 7.00
CA SER A 130 6.79 -7.06 7.41
C SER A 130 7.35 -7.08 8.81
N PHE A 131 7.03 -8.12 9.55
CA PHE A 131 7.62 -8.39 10.85
C PHE A 131 8.58 -9.55 10.72
N LYS A 132 9.77 -9.42 11.30
CA LYS A 132 10.74 -10.50 11.29
C LYS A 132 10.19 -11.73 12.01
N ASN A 133 9.41 -11.49 13.08
CA ASN A 133 8.61 -12.51 13.77
C ASN A 133 7.14 -12.05 13.69
N MET A 134 6.34 -12.74 12.88
CA MET A 134 4.93 -12.36 12.67
C MET A 134 4.08 -12.40 13.95
N ASP A 135 4.48 -13.17 14.95
CA ASP A 135 3.80 -13.19 16.24
C ASP A 135 3.87 -11.83 16.95
N GLN A 136 4.75 -10.94 16.50
CA GLN A 136 4.93 -9.61 17.11
C GLN A 136 4.13 -8.50 16.42
N LEU A 137 3.30 -8.85 15.45
CA LEU A 137 2.46 -7.85 14.73
C LEU A 137 1.63 -7.01 15.71
N PHE A 138 1.09 -7.62 16.74
CA PHE A 138 0.28 -6.95 17.73
C PHE A 138 0.98 -6.87 19.09
N ALA A 139 2.29 -6.97 19.12
CA ALA A 139 3.05 -6.84 20.36
C ALA A 139 2.98 -5.40 20.89
N SER A 140 2.90 -5.26 22.20
CA SER A 140 2.86 -3.96 22.88
C SER A 140 4.21 -3.58 23.48
#